data_5a42ed640d16e9e31dfef3fc4a1ad4ae
#
_entry.id   5a42ed640d16e9e31dfef3fc4a1ad4ae
#
_cell.length_a   1.000
_cell.length_b   1.000
_cell.length_c   1.000
_cell.angle_alpha   90.00
_cell.angle_beta   90.00
_cell.angle_gamma   90.00
#
_symmetry.space_group_name_H-M   'P 1'
#
loop_
_entity.id
_entity.type
_entity.pdbx_description
1 polymer ?
#
loop_
_entity_poly.entity_id
_entity_poly.type
_entity_poly.pdbx_seq_one_letter_code
_entity_poly.pdbx_strand_id
1 'polypeptide(L)'
;MKHTEDIILRLLRIRRARALSERHDMSAENVQILRDFILENRRQVPSFALLHFDRLEASGKRGVAVVEDGRCSFCSTPLPPDELDYLEKNRNIGVCDKCYAFLYMPDARFEPDDFFEKLLRP
;
A
#
# COMPACT_ATOMS: atom_id res chain seq x y z
N MET A 1 -3.89 -19.19 4.82
CA MET A 1 -4.05 -18.58 3.49
C MET A 1 -4.25 -17.08 3.61
N LYS A 2 -3.48 -16.31 2.86
CA LYS A 2 -3.57 -14.85 2.93
C LYS A 2 -4.70 -14.36 2.04
N HIS A 3 -5.50 -13.45 2.59
CA HIS A 3 -6.54 -12.80 1.81
C HIS A 3 -5.93 -11.72 0.92
N THR A 4 -6.57 -11.42 -0.21
CA THR A 4 -6.08 -10.42 -1.16
C THR A 4 -5.96 -9.04 -0.53
N GLU A 5 -6.84 -8.69 0.40
CA GLU A 5 -6.74 -7.41 1.09
C GLU A 5 -5.49 -7.30 1.95
N ASP A 6 -5.01 -8.43 2.50
CA ASP A 6 -3.77 -8.43 3.27
C ASP A 6 -2.56 -8.16 2.39
N ILE A 7 -2.59 -8.65 1.15
CA ILE A 7 -1.54 -8.37 0.17
C ILE A 7 -1.47 -6.87 -0.12
N ILE A 8 -2.61 -6.26 -0.40
CA ILE A 8 -2.66 -4.84 -0.73
C ILE A 8 -2.27 -3.99 0.49
N LEU A 9 -2.75 -4.35 1.68
CA LEU A 9 -2.37 -3.64 2.90
C LEU A 9 -0.87 -3.73 3.16
N ARG A 10 -0.26 -4.90 2.91
CA ARG A 10 1.19 -5.05 3.04
C ARG A 10 1.95 -4.15 2.08
N LEU A 11 1.49 -4.06 0.83
CA LEU A 11 2.10 -3.17 -0.16
C LEU A 11 1.99 -1.71 0.26
N LEU A 12 0.83 -1.33 0.79
CA LEU A 12 0.60 0.03 1.28
C LEU A 12 1.56 0.36 2.42
N ARG A 13 1.72 -0.58 3.37
CA ARG A 13 2.64 -0.41 4.50
C ARG A 13 4.11 -0.37 4.05
N ILE A 14 4.48 -1.19 3.07
CA ILE A 14 5.83 -1.18 2.49
C ILE A 14 6.12 0.20 1.91
N ARG A 15 5.18 0.74 1.14
CA ARG A 15 5.33 2.05 0.54
C ARG A 15 5.47 3.14 1.61
N ARG A 16 4.62 3.09 2.63
CA ARG A 16 4.67 4.06 3.74
C ARG A 16 5.97 3.95 4.53
N ALA A 17 6.43 2.73 4.80
CA ALA A 17 7.69 2.50 5.51
C ALA A 17 8.87 3.05 4.73
N ARG A 18 8.87 2.89 3.41
CA ARG A 18 9.94 3.43 2.56
C ARG A 18 9.96 4.95 2.64
N ALA A 19 8.81 5.60 2.53
CA ALA A 19 8.72 7.06 2.63
C ALA A 19 9.22 7.56 3.99
N LEU A 20 8.84 6.87 5.07
CA LEU A 20 9.31 7.24 6.41
C LEU A 20 10.82 7.07 6.55
N SER A 21 11.39 5.99 5.97
CA SER A 21 12.83 5.73 6.07
C SER A 21 13.69 6.77 5.34
N GLU A 22 13.09 7.50 4.42
CA GLU A 22 13.78 8.52 3.64
C GLU A 22 13.75 9.91 4.30
N ARG A 23 13.03 10.04 5.40
CA ARG A 23 12.98 11.32 6.13
C ARG A 23 14.31 11.56 6.82
N HIS A 24 14.83 12.78 6.68
CA HIS A 24 16.13 13.13 7.25
C HIS A 24 16.11 13.31 8.77
N ASP A 25 14.93 13.43 9.37
CA ASP A 25 14.78 13.52 10.84
C ASP A 25 14.66 12.14 11.50
N MET A 26 14.72 11.07 10.71
CA MET A 26 14.57 9.71 11.22
C MET A 26 15.90 9.20 11.79
N SER A 27 15.86 8.63 13.00
CA SER A 27 17.05 8.07 13.64
C SER A 27 17.57 6.85 12.87
N ALA A 28 18.88 6.57 12.99
CA ALA A 28 19.49 5.41 12.35
C ALA A 28 18.83 4.10 12.84
N GLU A 29 18.47 4.02 14.12
CA GLU A 29 17.79 2.87 14.67
C GLU A 29 16.43 2.66 14.00
N ASN A 30 15.65 3.73 13.83
CA ASN A 30 14.34 3.65 13.22
C ASN A 30 14.42 3.34 11.73
N VAL A 31 15.43 3.87 11.04
CA VAL A 31 15.66 3.52 9.63
C VAL A 31 15.88 2.01 9.49
N GLN A 32 16.68 1.43 10.39
CA GLN A 32 16.93 -0.01 10.34
C GLN A 32 15.66 -0.82 10.63
N ILE A 33 14.86 -0.38 11.60
CA ILE A 33 13.57 -1.03 11.91
C ILE A 33 12.67 -1.02 10.67
N LEU A 34 12.61 0.11 9.98
CA LEU A 34 11.79 0.24 8.77
C LEU A 34 12.30 -0.64 7.63
N ARG A 35 13.61 -0.71 7.45
CA ARG A 35 14.21 -1.57 6.42
C ARG A 35 13.93 -3.04 6.67
N ASP A 36 14.06 -3.47 7.92
CA ASP A 36 13.75 -4.85 8.31
C ASP A 36 12.27 -5.17 8.10
N PHE A 37 11.41 -4.23 8.44
CA PHE A 37 9.97 -4.35 8.21
C PHE A 37 9.67 -4.53 6.73
N ILE A 38 10.27 -3.71 5.87
CA ILE A 38 10.06 -3.78 4.42
C ILE A 38 10.48 -5.16 3.90
N LEU A 39 11.67 -5.62 4.26
CA LEU A 39 12.17 -6.92 3.80
C LEU A 39 11.26 -8.07 4.23
N GLU A 40 10.82 -8.07 5.47
CA GLU A 40 9.96 -9.12 5.99
C GLU A 40 8.60 -9.13 5.29
N ASN A 41 8.03 -7.96 5.06
CA ASN A 41 6.73 -7.88 4.40
C ASN A 41 6.82 -8.22 2.91
N ARG A 42 7.91 -7.88 2.25
CA ARG A 42 8.11 -8.25 0.85
C ARG A 42 8.12 -9.77 0.66
N ARG A 43 8.67 -10.51 1.62
CA ARG A 43 8.69 -11.97 1.57
C ARG A 43 7.29 -12.58 1.60
N GLN A 44 6.33 -11.87 2.14
CA GLN A 44 4.96 -12.35 2.31
C GLN A 44 4.02 -11.91 1.21
N VAL A 45 4.53 -11.16 0.23
CA VAL A 45 3.75 -10.73 -0.93
C VAL A 45 4.05 -11.64 -2.10
N PRO A 46 3.02 -12.16 -2.80
CA PRO A 46 3.25 -12.99 -3.98
C PRO A 46 4.06 -12.26 -5.05
N SER A 47 4.87 -13.03 -5.79
CA SER A 47 5.77 -12.47 -6.80
C SER A 47 5.06 -11.62 -7.84
N PHE A 48 3.88 -12.03 -8.30
CA PHE A 48 3.16 -11.28 -9.33
C PHE A 48 2.77 -9.89 -8.85
N ALA A 49 2.33 -9.80 -7.59
CA ALA A 49 1.92 -8.51 -7.01
C ALA A 49 3.14 -7.63 -6.74
N LEU A 50 4.20 -8.22 -6.23
CA LEU A 50 5.43 -7.50 -5.94
C LEU A 50 6.06 -6.93 -7.21
N LEU A 51 6.08 -7.70 -8.28
CA LEU A 51 6.64 -7.27 -9.56
C LEU A 51 5.87 -6.08 -10.14
N HIS A 52 4.55 -6.16 -10.11
CA HIS A 52 3.68 -5.07 -10.58
C HIS A 52 3.91 -3.80 -9.75
N PHE A 53 3.93 -3.95 -8.44
CA PHE A 53 4.20 -2.86 -7.49
C PHE A 53 5.56 -2.22 -7.77
N ASP A 54 6.60 -3.03 -7.87
CA ASP A 54 7.96 -2.53 -8.08
C ASP A 54 8.12 -1.79 -9.40
N ARG A 55 7.49 -2.26 -10.47
CA ARG A 55 7.54 -1.60 -11.77
C ARG A 55 6.93 -0.20 -11.73
N LEU A 56 5.79 -0.08 -11.05
CA LEU A 56 5.13 1.22 -10.93
C LEU A 56 5.95 2.18 -10.07
N GLU A 57 6.45 1.71 -8.93
CA GLU A 57 7.26 2.54 -8.04
C GLU A 57 8.54 3.00 -8.73
N ALA A 58 9.19 2.12 -9.48
CA ALA A 58 10.42 2.46 -10.21
C ALA A 58 10.20 3.49 -11.31
N SER A 59 8.98 3.57 -11.85
CA SER A 59 8.64 4.54 -12.91
C SER A 59 8.10 5.87 -12.36
N GLY A 60 8.16 6.06 -11.05
CA GLY A 60 7.67 7.30 -10.42
C GLY A 60 6.17 7.32 -10.16
N LYS A 61 5.50 6.19 -10.36
CA LYS A 61 4.08 6.04 -10.08
C LYS A 61 3.89 5.36 -8.73
N ARG A 62 2.64 5.30 -8.26
CA ARG A 62 2.33 4.57 -7.04
C ARG A 62 1.94 3.14 -7.37
N GLY A 63 2.55 2.18 -6.66
CA GLY A 63 2.18 0.78 -6.80
C GLY A 63 0.85 0.45 -6.16
N VAL A 64 0.46 1.22 -5.14
CA VAL A 64 -0.83 1.06 -4.46
C VAL A 64 -1.39 2.44 -4.13
N ALA A 65 -2.70 2.60 -4.30
CA ALA A 65 -3.39 3.84 -4.00
C ALA A 65 -4.65 3.53 -3.19
N VAL A 66 -4.99 4.44 -2.26
CA VAL A 66 -6.21 4.33 -1.47
C VAL A 66 -7.36 4.88 -2.28
N VAL A 67 -8.53 4.25 -2.17
CA VAL A 67 -9.75 4.78 -2.78
C VAL A 67 -10.34 5.82 -1.82
N GLU A 68 -10.51 7.05 -2.30
CA GLU A 68 -11.07 8.16 -1.53
C GLU A 68 -12.16 8.82 -2.35
N ASP A 69 -13.33 8.98 -1.75
CA ASP A 69 -14.50 9.61 -2.40
C ASP A 69 -14.83 8.97 -3.76
N GLY A 70 -14.68 7.65 -3.85
CA GLY A 70 -14.97 6.91 -5.07
C GLY A 70 -13.94 7.11 -6.17
N ARG A 71 -12.74 7.62 -5.83
CA ARG A 71 -11.69 7.92 -6.79
C ARG A 71 -10.37 7.28 -6.36
N CYS A 72 -9.52 7.01 -7.34
CA CYS A 72 -8.12 6.66 -7.06
C CYS A 72 -7.40 7.88 -6.50
N SER A 73 -6.80 7.75 -5.32
CA SER A 73 -6.15 8.89 -4.66
C SER A 73 -4.89 9.37 -5.36
N PHE A 74 -4.30 8.56 -6.24
CA PHE A 74 -3.10 8.97 -6.96
C PHE A 74 -3.43 9.78 -8.22
N CYS A 75 -4.28 9.22 -9.10
CA CYS A 75 -4.56 9.87 -10.39
C CYS A 75 -5.92 10.59 -10.43
N SER A 76 -6.69 10.49 -9.36
CA SER A 76 -8.01 11.14 -9.21
C SER A 76 -9.08 10.63 -10.17
N THR A 77 -8.83 9.54 -10.87
CA THR A 77 -9.82 8.96 -11.79
C THR A 77 -11.00 8.38 -10.99
N PRO A 78 -12.24 8.77 -11.30
CA PRO A 78 -13.40 8.18 -10.63
C PRO A 78 -13.56 6.71 -11.02
N LEU A 79 -13.96 5.90 -10.04
CA LEU A 79 -14.22 4.48 -10.26
C LEU A 79 -15.70 4.25 -10.55
N PRO A 80 -16.05 3.34 -11.47
CA PRO A 80 -17.45 3.00 -11.69
C PRO A 80 -18.12 2.47 -10.42
N PRO A 81 -19.41 2.74 -10.20
CA PRO A 81 -20.11 2.27 -9.00
C PRO A 81 -20.06 0.76 -8.79
N ASP A 82 -20.13 -0.03 -9.87
CA ASP A 82 -20.06 -1.48 -9.78
C ASP A 82 -18.68 -1.96 -9.38
N GLU A 83 -17.63 -1.28 -9.79
CA GLU A 83 -16.27 -1.60 -9.38
C GLU A 83 -16.05 -1.27 -7.90
N LEU A 84 -16.57 -0.12 -7.44
CA LEU A 84 -16.52 0.23 -6.02
C LEU A 84 -17.23 -0.81 -5.17
N ASP A 85 -18.41 -1.25 -5.61
CA ASP A 85 -19.18 -2.26 -4.90
C ASP A 85 -18.41 -3.59 -4.86
N TYR A 86 -17.77 -3.96 -5.96
CA TYR A 86 -16.97 -5.17 -6.07
C TYR A 86 -15.79 -5.15 -5.08
N LEU A 87 -15.06 -4.04 -5.04
CA LEU A 87 -13.93 -3.90 -4.13
C LEU A 87 -14.37 -3.95 -2.67
N GLU A 88 -15.49 -3.31 -2.37
CA GLU A 88 -16.00 -3.23 -1.01
C GLU A 88 -16.52 -4.59 -0.51
N LYS A 89 -17.26 -5.31 -1.35
CA LYS A 89 -17.88 -6.58 -0.95
C LYS A 89 -16.95 -7.77 -1.04
N ASN A 90 -16.17 -7.84 -2.08
CA ASN A 90 -15.37 -9.04 -2.37
C ASN A 90 -13.93 -8.93 -1.90
N ARG A 91 -13.48 -7.72 -1.61
CA ARG A 91 -12.11 -7.45 -1.15
C ARG A 91 -11.06 -8.06 -2.06
N ASN A 92 -11.35 -8.11 -3.34
CA ASN A 92 -10.44 -8.62 -4.36
C ASN A 92 -9.44 -7.55 -4.78
N ILE A 93 -8.36 -8.00 -5.41
CA ILE A 93 -7.36 -7.10 -5.95
C ILE A 93 -7.98 -6.33 -7.12
N GLY A 94 -8.08 -5.01 -6.95
CA GLY A 94 -8.51 -4.12 -8.01
C GLY A 94 -7.33 -3.30 -8.48
N VAL A 95 -7.37 -2.90 -9.76
CA VAL A 95 -6.31 -2.10 -10.37
C VAL A 95 -6.97 -0.90 -11.05
N CYS A 96 -6.39 0.29 -10.85
CA CYS A 96 -6.89 1.48 -11.52
C CYS A 96 -6.64 1.40 -13.03
N ASP A 97 -7.67 1.66 -13.84
CA ASP A 97 -7.56 1.58 -15.29
C ASP A 97 -6.65 2.63 -15.91
N LYS A 98 -6.35 3.69 -15.16
CA LYS A 98 -5.56 4.81 -15.68
C LYS A 98 -4.11 4.77 -15.23
N CYS A 99 -3.86 4.58 -13.93
CA CYS A 99 -2.50 4.59 -13.42
C CYS A 99 -1.97 3.20 -13.06
N TYR A 100 -2.82 2.18 -13.13
CA TYR A 100 -2.48 0.77 -12.87
C TYR A 100 -2.09 0.45 -11.43
N ALA A 101 -2.24 1.39 -10.50
CA ALA A 101 -2.00 1.13 -9.09
C ALA A 101 -2.99 0.11 -8.56
N PHE A 102 -2.52 -0.76 -7.67
CA PHE A 102 -3.44 -1.58 -6.89
C PHE A 102 -4.33 -0.66 -6.05
N LEU A 103 -5.60 -0.99 -5.95
CA LEU A 103 -6.54 -0.15 -5.21
C LEU A 103 -6.83 -0.76 -3.84
N TYR A 104 -6.70 0.06 -2.81
CA TYR A 104 -7.03 -0.32 -1.43
C TYR A 104 -8.29 0.42 -1.00
N MET A 105 -9.33 -0.35 -0.66
CA MET A 105 -10.55 0.22 -0.10
C MET A 105 -10.39 0.29 1.41
N PRO A 106 -10.38 1.49 2.02
CA PRO A 106 -10.17 1.62 3.46
C PRO A 106 -11.26 0.93 4.27
N ASP A 107 -10.86 0.33 5.37
CA ASP A 107 -11.78 -0.27 6.33
C ASP A 107 -11.30 0.05 7.75
N ALA A 108 -11.88 -0.61 8.75
CA ALA A 108 -11.54 -0.37 10.15
C ALA A 108 -10.08 -0.70 10.50
N ARG A 109 -9.39 -1.44 9.64
CA ARG A 109 -7.98 -1.81 9.86
C ARG A 109 -7.01 -0.82 9.22
N PHE A 110 -7.50 0.17 8.50
CA PHE A 110 -6.65 1.17 7.87
C PHE A 110 -6.16 2.16 8.91
N GLU A 111 -4.91 2.03 9.28
CA GLU A 111 -4.29 2.84 10.33
C GLU A 111 -2.85 3.18 9.94
N PRO A 112 -2.66 3.99 8.89
CA PRO A 112 -1.33 4.18 8.30
C PRO A 112 -0.30 4.77 9.25
N ASP A 113 -0.71 5.65 10.15
CA ASP A 113 0.23 6.32 11.04
C ASP A 113 0.36 5.64 12.40
N ASP A 114 -0.76 5.20 12.98
CA ASP A 114 -0.75 4.54 14.30
C ASP A 114 0.10 3.28 14.31
N PHE A 115 0.07 2.51 13.24
CA PHE A 115 0.85 1.29 13.13
C PHE A 115 2.34 1.58 13.30
N PHE A 116 2.85 2.60 12.61
CA PHE A 116 4.27 2.91 12.64
C PHE A 116 4.69 3.62 13.93
N GLU A 117 3.79 4.35 14.57
CA GLU A 117 4.06 4.94 15.87
C GLU A 117 4.36 3.86 16.91
N LYS A 118 3.67 2.72 16.83
CA LYS A 118 3.90 1.59 17.73
C LYS A 118 5.16 0.81 17.37
N LEU A 119 5.53 0.78 16.11
CA LEU A 119 6.70 0.05 15.64
C LEU A 119 8.00 0.77 15.93
N LEU A 120 7.99 2.09 15.77
CA LEU A 120 9.20 2.90 15.87
C LEU A 120 9.51 3.29 17.32
N ARG A 121 10.79 3.57 17.58
CA ARG A 121 11.26 4.03 18.88
C ARG A 121 11.16 5.54 18.97
N PRO A 122 10.90 6.08 20.18
CA PRO A 122 10.83 7.53 20.38
C PRO A 122 12.16 8.23 20.16
#